data_55558c7174bda9a3d77fd2e5651744d8
#
_entry.id   55558c7174bda9a3d77fd2e5651744d8
#
_cell.length_a   1.000
_cell.length_b   1.000
_cell.length_c   1.000
_cell.angle_alpha   90.00
_cell.angle_beta   90.00
_cell.angle_gamma   90.00
#
_symmetry.space_group_name_H-M   'P 1'
#
loop_
_entity.id
_entity.type
_entity.pdbx_description
1 polymer ?
#
loop_
_entity_poly.entity_id
_entity_poly.type
_entity_poly.pdbx_seq_one_letter_code
_entity_poly.pdbx_strand_id
1 'polypeptide(L)'
;DHHKDLIGGLWISPIKDLAIGGFGWNGKYTNEKYDATNPNHLKSVKRVRWGVGMKYESDWTVRGEYMSSVGGVVTNAAAPDRSDAWYATIGVPVIKNLKIYGRYDCYRDAKTWSSLRTDYGISGNYHLGKNLIFQLNYTFTDDRTARRAATRTDSRYNTFDVQVTAKF
;
A
#
# COMPACT_ATOMS: atom_id res chain seq x y z
N ASP A 1 6.45 -19.86 21.31
CA ASP A 1 5.34 -19.56 20.39
C ASP A 1 5.03 -20.79 19.54
N HIS A 2 3.85 -21.41 19.77
CA HIS A 2 3.44 -22.64 19.07
C HIS A 2 2.68 -22.34 17.76
N HIS A 3 2.62 -21.08 17.33
CA HIS A 3 1.89 -20.70 16.15
C HIS A 3 2.87 -20.39 15.00
N LYS A 4 2.75 -21.15 13.93
CA LYS A 4 3.50 -20.89 12.71
C LYS A 4 2.63 -20.12 11.72
N ASP A 5 3.16 -19.05 11.21
CA ASP A 5 2.52 -18.30 10.14
C ASP A 5 2.85 -18.98 8.79
N LEU A 6 1.86 -19.07 7.95
CA LEU A 6 2.01 -19.53 6.57
C LEU A 6 1.99 -18.33 5.63
N ILE A 7 3.04 -18.19 4.83
CA ILE A 7 3.13 -17.19 3.77
C ILE A 7 3.49 -17.86 2.46
N GLY A 8 2.88 -17.42 1.38
CA GLY A 8 3.20 -17.88 0.05
C GLY A 8 2.78 -16.88 -1.00
N GLY A 9 3.42 -16.92 -2.15
CA GLY A 9 3.08 -16.07 -3.28
C GLY A 9 3.58 -16.66 -4.57
N LEU A 10 2.96 -16.23 -5.68
CA LEU A 10 3.32 -16.63 -7.02
C LEU A 10 3.24 -15.43 -7.96
N TRP A 11 4.26 -15.26 -8.78
CA TRP A 11 4.27 -14.31 -9.89
C TRP A 11 4.58 -15.04 -11.17
N ILE A 12 3.84 -14.74 -12.22
CA ILE A 12 4.01 -15.31 -13.55
C ILE A 12 4.18 -14.17 -14.57
N SER A 13 4.94 -14.43 -15.61
CA SER A 13 5.10 -13.52 -16.74
C SER A 13 4.55 -14.19 -18.00
N PRO A 14 3.23 -14.06 -18.28
CA PRO A 14 2.59 -14.76 -19.39
C PRO A 14 3.05 -14.25 -20.75
N ILE A 15 3.46 -13.00 -20.82
CA ILE A 15 4.07 -12.39 -22.00
C ILE A 15 5.22 -11.47 -21.56
N LYS A 16 6.05 -11.09 -22.53
CA LYS A 16 7.13 -10.14 -22.29
C LYS A 16 6.60 -8.86 -21.64
N ASP A 17 7.35 -8.33 -20.69
CA ASP A 17 7.08 -7.07 -19.98
C ASP A 17 5.84 -7.07 -19.08
N LEU A 18 5.05 -8.15 -19.02
CA LEU A 18 3.88 -8.31 -18.15
C LEU A 18 4.16 -9.33 -17.04
N ALA A 19 3.98 -8.92 -15.80
CA ALA A 19 3.95 -9.82 -14.66
C ALA A 19 2.61 -9.67 -13.91
N ILE A 20 2.04 -10.81 -13.51
CA ILE A 20 0.80 -10.88 -12.73
C ILE A 20 1.04 -11.85 -11.59
N GLY A 21 0.56 -11.53 -10.41
CA GLY A 21 0.76 -12.41 -9.29
C GLY A 21 -0.05 -12.05 -8.07
N GLY A 22 0.20 -12.81 -7.02
CA GLY A 22 -0.44 -12.59 -5.74
C GLY A 22 0.29 -13.29 -4.62
N PHE A 23 -0.09 -12.93 -3.42
CA PHE A 23 0.44 -13.52 -2.19
C PHE A 23 -0.67 -13.72 -1.19
N GLY A 24 -0.43 -14.65 -0.26
CA GLY A 24 -1.28 -14.88 0.90
C GLY A 24 -0.46 -15.06 2.16
N TRP A 25 -0.98 -14.58 3.26
CA TRP A 25 -0.47 -14.78 4.60
C TRP A 25 -1.61 -15.14 5.54
N ASN A 26 -1.43 -16.22 6.28
CA ASN A 26 -2.36 -16.67 7.30
C ASN A 26 -1.58 -16.92 8.59
N GLY A 27 -1.88 -16.14 9.61
CA GLY A 27 -1.11 -16.19 10.84
C GLY A 27 -1.88 -15.68 12.05
N LYS A 28 -1.18 -15.53 13.14
CA LYS A 28 -1.72 -14.98 14.38
C LYS A 28 -0.87 -13.81 14.83
N TYR A 29 -1.54 -12.72 15.13
CA TYR A 29 -0.92 -11.58 15.80
C TYR A 29 -1.03 -11.75 17.29
N THR A 30 0.09 -11.73 17.98
CA THR A 30 0.15 -11.85 19.47
C THR A 30 0.22 -10.45 20.07
N ASN A 31 -0.59 -10.24 21.10
CA ASN A 31 -0.57 -8.98 21.83
C ASN A 31 0.56 -9.00 22.86
N GLU A 32 1.62 -8.27 22.62
CA GLU A 32 2.75 -8.13 23.54
C GLU A 32 2.37 -7.40 24.83
N LYS A 33 1.32 -6.59 24.81
CA LYS A 33 0.79 -5.86 25.96
C LYS A 33 -0.50 -6.49 26.47
N TYR A 34 -0.59 -7.81 26.42
CA TYR A 34 -1.77 -8.53 26.91
C TYR A 34 -1.98 -8.27 28.41
N ASP A 35 -3.19 -7.83 28.75
CA ASP A 35 -3.63 -7.67 30.13
C ASP A 35 -4.79 -8.63 30.38
N ALA A 36 -4.55 -9.62 31.24
CA ALA A 36 -5.51 -10.65 31.58
C ALA A 36 -6.72 -10.11 32.37
N THR A 37 -6.60 -8.93 32.98
CA THR A 37 -7.68 -8.28 33.73
C THR A 37 -8.64 -7.51 32.84
N ASN A 38 -8.25 -7.22 31.57
CA ASN A 38 -9.10 -6.52 30.61
C ASN A 38 -9.80 -7.52 29.68
N PRO A 39 -11.12 -7.70 29.79
CA PRO A 39 -11.86 -8.67 29.00
C PRO A 39 -11.87 -8.36 27.48
N ASN A 40 -11.53 -7.13 27.10
CA ASN A 40 -11.43 -6.73 25.70
C ASN A 40 -10.07 -7.04 25.10
N HIS A 41 -9.05 -7.38 25.91
CA HIS A 41 -7.74 -7.75 25.42
C HIS A 41 -7.71 -9.23 25.04
N LEU A 42 -7.38 -9.50 23.78
CA LEU A 42 -7.13 -10.85 23.31
C LEU A 42 -5.64 -11.15 23.36
N LYS A 43 -5.29 -12.33 23.85
CA LYS A 43 -3.90 -12.80 23.85
C LYS A 43 -3.35 -12.91 22.43
N SER A 44 -4.18 -13.36 21.51
CA SER A 44 -3.84 -13.43 20.10
C SER A 44 -5.09 -13.35 19.22
N VAL A 45 -4.94 -12.86 18.00
CA VAL A 45 -5.99 -12.84 16.98
C VAL A 45 -5.49 -13.43 15.68
N LYS A 46 -6.35 -14.23 15.07
CA LYS A 46 -6.11 -14.72 13.72
C LYS A 46 -6.19 -13.55 12.75
N ARG A 47 -5.23 -13.49 11.81
CA ARG A 47 -5.19 -12.49 10.75
C ARG A 47 -4.87 -13.16 9.43
N VAL A 48 -5.62 -12.79 8.41
CA VAL A 48 -5.40 -13.23 7.03
C VAL A 48 -5.14 -12.01 6.19
N ARG A 49 -4.09 -12.05 5.39
CA ARG A 49 -3.78 -11.04 4.38
C ARG A 49 -3.62 -11.71 3.03
N TRP A 50 -4.08 -11.06 2.00
CA TRP A 50 -3.84 -11.48 0.64
C TRP A 50 -3.79 -10.28 -0.29
N GLY A 51 -3.13 -10.43 -1.39
CA GLY A 51 -3.04 -9.40 -2.40
C GLY A 51 -2.81 -9.98 -3.77
N VAL A 52 -3.21 -9.20 -4.76
CA VAL A 52 -2.99 -9.47 -6.17
C VAL A 52 -2.45 -8.23 -6.84
N GLY A 53 -1.61 -8.42 -7.83
CA GLY A 53 -1.01 -7.30 -8.54
C GLY A 53 -0.66 -7.64 -9.97
N MET A 54 -0.48 -6.57 -10.73
CA MET A 54 0.01 -6.61 -12.09
C MET A 54 1.06 -5.52 -12.32
N LYS A 55 2.00 -5.82 -13.20
CA LYS A 55 3.05 -4.93 -13.61
C LYS A 55 3.32 -5.13 -15.09
N TYR A 56 3.12 -4.09 -15.87
CA TYR A 56 3.54 -4.03 -17.27
C TYR A 56 4.59 -2.95 -17.42
N GLU A 57 5.76 -3.28 -17.92
CA GLU A 57 6.89 -2.37 -18.06
C GLU A 57 7.55 -2.52 -19.44
N SER A 58 7.16 -1.64 -20.34
CA SER A 58 7.77 -1.44 -21.64
C SER A 58 8.09 0.06 -21.79
N ASP A 59 7.80 0.66 -22.95
CA ASP A 59 7.82 2.11 -23.11
C ASP A 59 6.83 2.76 -22.14
N TRP A 60 5.66 2.19 -22.01
CA TRP A 60 4.67 2.53 -20.98
C TRP A 60 4.91 1.71 -19.71
N THR A 61 4.53 2.28 -18.58
CA THR A 61 4.46 1.57 -17.32
C THR A 61 3.03 1.54 -16.85
N VAL A 62 2.50 0.35 -16.54
CA VAL A 62 1.22 0.20 -15.84
C VAL A 62 1.44 -0.72 -14.67
N ARG A 63 1.14 -0.27 -13.47
CA ARG A 63 1.25 -1.08 -12.25
C ARG A 63 0.00 -0.90 -11.42
N GLY A 64 -0.43 -1.96 -10.77
CA GLY A 64 -1.51 -1.90 -9.80
C GLY A 64 -1.45 -3.09 -8.87
N GLU A 65 -1.80 -2.83 -7.63
CA GLU A 65 -1.95 -3.87 -6.60
C GLU A 65 -3.20 -3.60 -5.78
N TYR A 66 -3.83 -4.67 -5.36
CA TYR A 66 -4.88 -4.68 -4.36
C TYR A 66 -4.47 -5.60 -3.22
N MET A 67 -4.65 -5.16 -2.00
CA MET A 67 -4.35 -5.90 -0.79
C MET A 67 -5.53 -5.84 0.17
N SER A 68 -5.87 -6.97 0.77
CA SER A 68 -6.89 -7.07 1.80
C SER A 68 -6.32 -7.72 3.05
N SER A 69 -6.71 -7.19 4.20
CA SER A 69 -6.40 -7.74 5.52
C SER A 69 -7.69 -7.97 6.29
N VAL A 70 -7.87 -9.17 6.81
CA VAL A 70 -9.01 -9.54 7.66
C VAL A 70 -8.46 -10.10 8.97
N GLY A 71 -8.95 -9.59 10.08
CA GLY A 71 -8.57 -10.07 11.40
C GLY A 71 -8.90 -9.05 12.48
N GLY A 72 -9.15 -9.52 13.68
CA GLY A 72 -9.49 -8.68 14.80
C GLY A 72 -8.33 -7.81 15.29
N VAL A 73 -8.67 -6.76 16.02
CA VAL A 73 -7.72 -5.97 16.79
C VAL A 73 -7.61 -6.58 18.18
N VAL A 74 -6.40 -6.76 18.68
CA VAL A 74 -6.14 -7.37 19.99
C VAL A 74 -6.73 -6.58 21.17
N THR A 75 -7.07 -5.32 20.96
CA THR A 75 -7.68 -4.43 21.96
C THR A 75 -9.21 -4.36 21.87
N ASN A 76 -9.84 -5.04 20.91
CA ASN A 76 -11.28 -5.05 20.76
C ASN A 76 -11.76 -6.40 20.20
N ALA A 77 -12.24 -7.26 21.08
CA ALA A 77 -12.71 -8.59 20.74
C ALA A 77 -13.95 -8.62 19.85
N ALA A 78 -14.72 -7.53 19.80
CA ALA A 78 -16.05 -7.51 19.19
C ALA A 78 -16.05 -7.24 17.67
N ALA A 79 -14.91 -6.95 17.05
CA ALA A 79 -14.88 -6.57 15.64
C ALA A 79 -13.74 -7.21 14.88
N PRO A 80 -14.02 -8.15 13.98
CA PRO A 80 -13.06 -8.45 12.93
C PRO A 80 -12.85 -7.20 12.09
N ASP A 81 -11.69 -6.58 12.21
CA ASP A 81 -11.32 -5.48 11.36
C ASP A 81 -10.92 -6.02 10.00
N ARG A 82 -11.56 -5.49 9.01
CA ARG A 82 -11.15 -5.68 7.63
C ARG A 82 -10.63 -4.35 7.12
N SER A 83 -9.52 -4.36 6.44
CA SER A 83 -8.98 -3.21 5.73
C SER A 83 -8.53 -3.63 4.36
N ASP A 84 -8.57 -2.72 3.43
CA ASP A 84 -7.96 -2.92 2.13
C ASP A 84 -7.21 -1.67 1.66
N ALA A 85 -6.28 -1.90 0.77
CA ALA A 85 -5.53 -0.86 0.10
C ALA A 85 -5.33 -1.26 -1.35
N TRP A 86 -5.30 -0.28 -2.23
CA TRP A 86 -4.94 -0.50 -3.62
C TRP A 86 -4.26 0.73 -4.20
N TYR A 87 -3.43 0.50 -5.18
CA TYR A 87 -2.88 1.58 -5.97
C TYR A 87 -2.92 1.25 -7.46
N ALA A 88 -2.90 2.31 -8.26
CA ALA A 88 -2.68 2.24 -9.69
C ALA A 88 -1.65 3.30 -10.10
N THR A 89 -0.73 2.92 -10.96
CA THR A 89 0.30 3.80 -11.52
C THR A 89 0.32 3.65 -13.03
N ILE A 90 0.34 4.77 -13.73
CA ILE A 90 0.60 4.81 -15.16
C ILE A 90 1.81 5.71 -15.41
N GLY A 91 2.74 5.24 -16.25
CA GLY A 91 3.94 5.98 -16.65
C GLY A 91 4.01 6.08 -18.16
N VAL A 92 4.20 7.29 -18.67
CA VAL A 92 4.26 7.57 -20.09
C VAL A 92 5.61 8.21 -20.45
N PRO A 93 6.28 7.79 -21.53
CA PRO A 93 7.45 8.49 -22.05
C PRO A 93 6.98 9.79 -22.71
N VAL A 94 7.57 10.92 -22.32
CA VAL A 94 7.27 12.24 -22.91
C VAL A 94 8.33 12.57 -23.97
N ILE A 95 9.58 12.36 -23.63
CA ILE A 95 10.72 12.43 -24.51
C ILE A 95 11.70 11.30 -24.18
N LYS A 96 12.70 11.08 -25.01
CA LYS A 96 13.63 9.94 -24.89
C LYS A 96 14.18 9.66 -23.48
N ASN A 97 14.38 10.71 -22.68
CA ASN A 97 14.98 10.59 -21.36
C ASN A 97 14.04 10.98 -20.21
N LEU A 98 12.80 11.36 -20.50
CA LEU A 98 11.82 11.79 -19.49
C LEU A 98 10.58 10.91 -19.54
N LYS A 99 10.26 10.32 -18.39
CA LYS A 99 9.03 9.57 -18.15
C LYS A 99 8.24 10.26 -17.05
N ILE A 100 6.95 10.47 -17.29
CA ILE A 100 6.03 11.05 -16.31
C ILE A 100 5.12 9.93 -15.81
N TYR A 101 4.85 9.93 -14.50
CA TYR A 101 4.00 8.97 -13.84
C TYR A 101 2.85 9.67 -13.15
N GLY A 102 1.65 9.13 -13.30
CA GLY A 102 0.52 9.40 -12.44
C GLY A 102 0.27 8.22 -11.52
N ARG A 103 -0.01 8.48 -10.25
CA ARG A 103 -0.28 7.46 -9.25
C ARG A 103 -1.50 7.82 -8.40
N TYR A 104 -2.30 6.83 -8.13
CA TYR A 104 -3.43 6.91 -7.21
C TYR A 104 -3.30 5.80 -6.19
N ASP A 105 -3.36 6.14 -4.91
CA ASP A 105 -3.39 5.19 -3.79
C ASP A 105 -4.66 5.40 -2.98
N CYS A 106 -5.24 4.31 -2.52
CA CYS A 106 -6.42 4.33 -1.67
C CYS A 106 -6.28 3.31 -0.54
N TYR A 107 -6.49 3.77 0.67
CA TYR A 107 -6.63 2.93 1.85
C TYR A 107 -8.04 3.04 2.40
N ARG A 108 -8.67 1.90 2.69
CA ARG A 108 -10.00 1.82 3.27
C ARG A 108 -9.99 1.02 4.55
N ASP A 109 -10.85 1.45 5.46
CA ASP A 109 -11.16 0.73 6.67
C ASP A 109 -12.56 0.12 6.56
N ALA A 110 -12.69 -1.08 7.05
CA ALA A 110 -13.78 -1.98 6.76
C ALA A 110 -15.16 -1.63 7.28
N LYS A 111 -15.27 -0.86 8.32
CA LYS A 111 -16.60 -0.60 8.89
C LYS A 111 -17.48 0.24 7.98
N THR A 112 -16.88 1.07 7.15
CA THR A 112 -17.62 2.06 6.38
C THR A 112 -17.41 1.98 4.89
N TRP A 113 -16.41 1.20 4.41
CA TRP A 113 -15.96 1.20 3.02
C TRP A 113 -15.65 2.58 2.45
N SER A 114 -15.52 3.57 3.33
CA SER A 114 -15.05 4.90 2.96
C SER A 114 -13.54 4.92 2.91
N SER A 115 -12.99 5.65 1.94
CA SER A 115 -11.54 5.88 1.92
C SER A 115 -11.13 6.65 3.16
N LEU A 116 -10.18 6.10 3.91
CA LEU A 116 -9.57 6.78 5.04
C LEU A 116 -8.44 7.68 4.59
N ARG A 117 -7.68 7.22 3.60
CA ARG A 117 -6.58 7.98 3.02
C ARG A 117 -6.56 7.76 1.53
N THR A 118 -6.40 8.85 0.80
CA THR A 118 -6.25 8.85 -0.65
C THR A 118 -5.07 9.73 -1.01
N ASP A 119 -4.13 9.18 -1.78
CA ASP A 119 -2.98 9.92 -2.28
C ASP A 119 -3.07 10.03 -3.81
N TYR A 120 -2.85 11.22 -4.32
CA TYR A 120 -2.75 11.53 -5.75
C TYR A 120 -1.33 11.99 -6.01
N GLY A 121 -0.58 11.20 -6.75
CA GLY A 121 0.82 11.46 -7.07
C GLY A 121 1.05 11.78 -8.53
N ILE A 122 1.94 12.72 -8.80
CA ILE A 122 2.56 12.91 -10.09
C ILE A 122 4.07 12.94 -9.91
N SER A 123 4.79 12.25 -10.78
CA SER A 123 6.26 12.26 -10.74
C SER A 123 6.87 12.30 -12.13
N GLY A 124 8.05 12.90 -12.21
CA GLY A 124 8.86 12.93 -13.41
C GLY A 124 10.24 12.33 -13.14
N ASN A 125 10.66 11.37 -13.97
CA ASN A 125 11.98 10.77 -13.92
C ASN A 125 12.76 11.16 -15.17
N TYR A 126 13.81 11.95 -14.99
CA TYR A 126 14.70 12.36 -16.06
C TYR A 126 16.04 11.64 -15.98
N HIS A 127 16.39 10.93 -17.03
CA HIS A 127 17.65 10.18 -17.14
C HIS A 127 18.70 11.05 -17.82
N LEU A 128 19.71 11.48 -17.06
CA LEU A 128 20.89 12.16 -17.59
C LEU A 128 22.01 11.13 -17.84
N GLY A 129 22.10 10.68 -19.09
CA GLY A 129 23.00 9.59 -19.45
C GLY A 129 22.57 8.24 -18.87
N LYS A 130 23.56 7.34 -18.67
CA LYS A 130 23.31 5.98 -18.18
C LYS A 130 23.25 5.88 -16.65
N ASN A 131 23.85 6.85 -15.97
CA ASN A 131 24.24 6.72 -14.58
C ASN A 131 23.52 7.71 -13.64
N LEU A 132 22.80 8.69 -14.14
CA LEU A 132 22.19 9.72 -13.30
C LEU A 132 20.70 9.83 -13.60
N ILE A 133 19.89 9.79 -12.54
CA ILE A 133 18.43 9.94 -12.62
C ILE A 133 18.02 11.07 -11.67
N PHE A 134 17.32 12.05 -12.21
CA PHE A 134 16.63 13.07 -11.44
C PHE A 134 15.15 12.69 -11.34
N GLN A 135 14.62 12.72 -10.13
CA GLN A 135 13.24 12.41 -9.87
C GLN A 135 12.60 13.56 -9.08
N LEU A 136 11.47 14.03 -9.57
CA LEU A 136 10.60 14.98 -8.89
C LEU A 136 9.29 14.28 -8.60
N ASN A 137 8.82 14.38 -7.35
CA ASN A 137 7.54 13.82 -6.94
C ASN A 137 6.70 14.91 -6.28
N TYR A 138 5.43 14.94 -6.62
CA TYR A 138 4.43 15.74 -5.93
C TYR A 138 3.27 14.81 -5.55
N THR A 139 2.87 14.84 -4.29
CA THR A 139 1.76 14.04 -3.77
C THR A 139 0.80 14.93 -3.01
N PHE A 140 -0.48 14.86 -3.38
CA PHE A 140 -1.59 15.42 -2.62
C PHE A 140 -2.23 14.29 -1.81
N THR A 141 -2.31 14.45 -0.49
CA THR A 141 -2.92 13.51 0.44
C THR A 141 -4.21 14.07 1.02
N ASP A 142 -5.30 13.33 0.91
CA ASP A 142 -6.56 13.53 1.65
C ASP A 142 -6.65 12.45 2.74
N ASP A 143 -6.26 12.81 3.95
CA ASP A 143 -6.25 11.93 5.11
C ASP A 143 -7.48 12.20 5.98
N ARG A 144 -8.36 11.21 6.06
CA ARG A 144 -9.62 11.23 6.80
C ARG A 144 -9.59 10.35 8.05
N THR A 145 -8.40 9.93 8.46
CA THR A 145 -8.20 9.03 9.60
C THR A 145 -8.72 9.66 10.89
N ALA A 146 -8.63 10.98 11.01
CA ALA A 146 -9.16 11.73 12.15
C ALA A 146 -10.70 11.74 12.24
N ARG A 147 -11.44 11.30 11.22
CA ARG A 147 -12.91 11.18 11.29
C ARG A 147 -13.40 10.20 12.35
N ARG A 148 -12.53 9.36 12.87
CA ARG A 148 -12.84 8.44 13.98
C ARG A 148 -12.74 9.08 15.35
N ALA A 149 -12.00 10.17 15.48
CA ALA A 149 -11.93 10.95 16.72
C ALA A 149 -13.20 11.81 16.86
N ALA A 150 -13.63 12.05 18.08
CA ALA A 150 -14.79 12.91 18.36
C ALA A 150 -14.59 14.36 17.85
N THR A 151 -13.35 14.77 17.67
CA THR A 151 -12.95 16.03 17.04
C THR A 151 -12.46 15.75 15.62
N ARG A 152 -13.27 16.12 14.65
CA ARG A 152 -13.02 15.97 13.23
C ARG A 152 -11.96 16.98 12.74
N THR A 153 -10.81 16.50 12.38
CA THR A 153 -9.85 17.26 11.57
C THR A 153 -9.43 16.38 10.38
N ASP A 154 -10.09 16.57 9.24
CA ASP A 154 -9.56 16.04 7.97
C ASP A 154 -8.25 16.78 7.71
N SER A 155 -7.15 16.08 7.55
CA SER A 155 -5.90 16.70 7.16
C SER A 155 -5.68 16.51 5.67
N ARG A 156 -5.41 17.62 5.00
CA ARG A 156 -5.00 17.66 3.60
C ARG A 156 -3.65 18.31 3.52
N TYR A 157 -2.72 17.63 2.89
CA TYR A 157 -1.38 18.17 2.77
C TYR A 157 -0.74 17.74 1.44
N ASN A 158 0.27 18.52 1.08
CA ASN A 158 1.07 18.28 -0.11
C ASN A 158 2.48 17.91 0.31
N THR A 159 3.08 16.97 -0.41
CA THR A 159 4.48 16.60 -0.26
C THR A 159 5.18 16.82 -1.59
N PHE A 160 6.34 17.41 -1.54
CA PHE A 160 7.21 17.59 -2.68
C PHE A 160 8.58 17.00 -2.37
N ASP A 161 9.02 16.03 -3.18
CA ASP A 161 10.28 15.35 -3.00
C ASP A 161 11.15 15.49 -4.24
N VAL A 162 12.44 15.70 -4.01
CA VAL A 162 13.47 15.71 -5.04
C VAL A 162 14.48 14.62 -4.71
N GLN A 163 14.73 13.74 -5.66
CA GLN A 163 15.72 12.68 -5.52
C GLN A 163 16.70 12.69 -6.69
N VAL A 164 17.96 12.48 -6.37
CA VAL A 164 19.02 12.25 -7.36
C VAL A 164 19.63 10.89 -7.09
N THR A 165 19.62 10.03 -8.10
CA THR A 165 20.22 8.68 -8.01
C THR A 165 21.38 8.59 -8.97
N ALA A 166 22.59 8.30 -8.45
CA ALA A 166 23.78 7.99 -9.23
C ALA A 166 24.08 6.48 -9.16
N LYS A 167 24.42 5.88 -10.30
CA LYS A 167 24.84 4.48 -10.42
C LYS A 167 26.31 4.45 -10.84
N PHE A 168 27.13 3.74 -10.09
CA PHE A 168 28.56 3.58 -10.35
C PHE A 168 28.88 2.18 -10.86
#